data_10c73a5bb8423e58e8a29930e784bdc2
#
_entry.id   10c73a5bb8423e58e8a29930e784bdc2
#
_cell.length_a   1.000
_cell.length_b   1.000
_cell.length_c   1.000
_cell.angle_alpha   90.00
_cell.angle_beta   90.00
_cell.angle_gamma   90.00
#
_symmetry.space_group_name_H-M   'P 1'
#
loop_
_entity.id
_entity.type
_entity.pdbx_description
1 polymer ?
#
loop_
_entity_poly.entity_id
_entity_poly.type
_entity_poly.pdbx_seq_one_letter_code
_entity_poly.pdbx_strand_id
1 'polypeptide(L)'
;KNADARIFCVFDWDTIFDNETNKEKHRAFEEELQSEIENGTVILCPSMPSIEYWFLLHFENHTNLIKDNGNAVGFLAPYIKSWFTSEKKLSKILKSEKYIQSSHWVKELCADGKLQLAIQRAEKNINAAIKNGNLDNQSYTYIYKLFKE
;
A
#
# COMPACT_ATOMS: atom_id res chain seq x y z
N LYS A 1 16.90 -25.17 1.52
CA LYS A 1 16.83 -23.71 1.37
C LYS A 1 16.52 -23.45 -0.10
N ASN A 2 15.31 -22.95 -0.42
CA ASN A 2 15.00 -22.45 -1.77
C ASN A 2 15.84 -21.18 -1.98
N ALA A 3 16.84 -21.26 -2.85
CA ALA A 3 17.75 -20.16 -3.17
C ALA A 3 17.04 -18.95 -3.83
N ASP A 4 15.78 -19.13 -4.27
CA ASP A 4 15.00 -18.13 -5.00
C ASP A 4 13.81 -17.55 -4.21
N ALA A 5 13.71 -17.84 -2.90
CA ALA A 5 12.62 -17.31 -2.07
C ALA A 5 12.83 -15.81 -1.82
N ARG A 6 11.84 -14.99 -2.20
CA ARG A 6 11.79 -13.57 -1.90
C ARG A 6 10.75 -13.28 -0.83
N ILE A 7 11.04 -12.36 0.07
CA ILE A 7 10.16 -11.93 1.16
C ILE A 7 9.71 -10.51 0.88
N PHE A 8 8.41 -10.30 0.77
CA PHE A 8 7.83 -8.97 0.60
C PHE A 8 7.31 -8.45 1.94
N CYS A 9 7.86 -7.32 2.40
CA CYS A 9 7.45 -6.65 3.62
C CYS A 9 6.49 -5.51 3.27
N VAL A 10 5.19 -5.72 3.50
CA VAL A 10 4.14 -4.73 3.24
C VAL A 10 3.81 -3.99 4.53
N PHE A 11 3.84 -2.66 4.52
CA PHE A 11 3.57 -1.84 5.71
C PHE A 11 3.08 -0.43 5.35
N ASP A 12 2.45 0.22 6.32
CA ASP A 12 1.92 1.57 6.21
C ASP A 12 2.92 2.58 6.79
N TRP A 13 3.25 3.61 6.02
CA TRP A 13 4.17 4.66 6.45
C TRP A 13 3.59 5.56 7.53
N ASP A 14 2.29 5.84 7.54
CA ASP A 14 1.69 6.73 8.53
C ASP A 14 1.87 6.23 9.98
N THR A 15 1.84 4.90 10.17
CA THR A 15 2.07 4.30 11.48
C THR A 15 3.53 4.38 11.95
N ILE A 16 4.47 4.58 11.03
CA ILE A 16 5.90 4.69 11.33
C ILE A 16 6.28 6.13 11.59
N PHE A 17 5.85 7.06 10.73
CA PHE A 17 6.25 8.48 10.82
C PHE A 17 5.63 9.23 11.98
N ASP A 18 4.47 8.85 12.45
CA ASP A 18 3.75 9.54 13.54
C ASP A 18 4.33 9.25 14.93
N ASN A 19 5.32 8.35 15.06
CA ASN A 19 5.83 7.90 16.35
C ASN A 19 7.32 7.63 16.31
N GLU A 20 8.11 8.36 17.12
CA GLU A 20 9.57 8.20 17.17
C GLU A 20 10.01 6.77 17.51
N THR A 21 9.33 6.11 18.46
CA THR A 21 9.64 4.71 18.79
C THR A 21 9.45 3.78 17.59
N ASN A 22 8.44 4.01 16.76
CA ASN A 22 8.22 3.22 15.56
C ASN A 22 9.29 3.52 14.48
N LYS A 23 9.73 4.76 14.35
CA LYS A 23 10.84 5.13 13.45
C LYS A 23 12.14 4.43 13.84
N GLU A 24 12.46 4.39 15.14
CA GLU A 24 13.64 3.71 15.65
C GLU A 24 13.58 2.19 15.39
N LYS A 25 12.44 1.57 15.66
CA LYS A 25 12.23 0.13 15.38
C LYS A 25 12.34 -0.17 13.89
N HIS A 26 11.81 0.69 13.03
CA HIS A 26 11.90 0.53 11.58
C HIS A 26 13.34 0.65 11.10
N ARG A 27 14.09 1.63 11.62
CA ARG A 27 15.52 1.78 11.29
C ARG A 27 16.32 0.54 11.73
N ALA A 28 16.12 0.07 12.95
CA ALA A 28 16.78 -1.14 13.44
C ALA A 28 16.44 -2.38 12.59
N PHE A 29 15.20 -2.50 12.15
CA PHE A 29 14.76 -3.56 11.23
C PHE A 29 15.48 -3.48 9.87
N GLU A 30 15.59 -2.28 9.28
CA GLU A 30 16.30 -2.11 8.01
C GLU A 30 17.79 -2.38 8.16
N GLU A 31 18.43 -1.90 9.25
CA GLU A 31 19.85 -2.17 9.54
C GLU A 31 20.13 -3.67 9.73
N GLU A 32 19.25 -4.39 10.45
CA GLU A 32 19.39 -5.84 10.65
C GLU A 32 19.27 -6.64 9.35
N LEU A 33 18.43 -6.19 8.41
CA LEU A 33 18.15 -6.87 7.14
C LEU A 33 18.83 -6.21 5.93
N GLN A 34 19.80 -5.32 6.16
CA GLN A 34 20.44 -4.56 5.09
C GLN A 34 20.99 -5.44 3.97
N SER A 35 21.67 -6.53 4.30
CA SER A 35 22.23 -7.47 3.33
C SER A 35 21.16 -8.12 2.47
N GLU A 36 20.03 -8.52 3.08
CA GLU A 36 18.90 -9.17 2.41
C GLU A 36 18.08 -8.19 1.55
N ILE A 37 18.04 -6.92 1.95
CA ILE A 37 17.41 -5.84 1.17
C ILE A 37 18.28 -5.51 -0.05
N GLU A 38 19.58 -5.34 0.14
CA GLU A 38 20.51 -5.01 -0.93
C GLU A 38 20.61 -6.12 -1.99
N ASN A 39 20.58 -7.39 -1.59
CA ASN A 39 20.62 -8.51 -2.52
C ASN A 39 19.25 -8.90 -3.10
N GLY A 40 18.17 -8.21 -2.70
CA GLY A 40 16.81 -8.41 -3.20
C GLY A 40 16.06 -9.63 -2.66
N THR A 41 16.59 -10.29 -1.61
CA THR A 41 15.87 -11.35 -0.89
C THR A 41 14.70 -10.79 -0.09
N VAL A 42 14.90 -9.62 0.56
CA VAL A 42 13.85 -8.86 1.23
C VAL A 42 13.50 -7.65 0.38
N ILE A 43 12.22 -7.49 0.07
CA ILE A 43 11.69 -6.40 -0.74
C ILE A 43 10.73 -5.58 0.12
N LEU A 44 11.08 -4.33 0.37
CA LEU A 44 10.21 -3.42 1.12
C LEU A 44 9.11 -2.88 0.20
N CYS A 45 7.87 -2.97 0.66
CA CYS A 45 6.67 -2.54 -0.05
C CYS A 45 5.81 -1.58 0.79
N PRO A 46 6.36 -0.41 1.14
CA PRO A 46 5.61 0.61 1.87
C PRO A 46 4.50 1.22 1.03
N SER A 47 3.47 1.72 1.73
CA SER A 47 2.46 2.61 1.16
C SER A 47 2.37 3.90 1.97
N MET A 48 2.35 5.05 1.31
CA MET A 48 2.14 6.37 1.89
C MET A 48 0.77 6.90 1.46
N PRO A 49 -0.15 7.11 2.40
CA PRO A 49 0.01 6.91 3.85
C PRO A 49 -0.12 5.43 4.27
N SER A 50 -0.97 4.66 3.61
CA SER A 50 -1.38 3.32 4.00
C SER A 50 -1.80 2.46 2.80
N ILE A 51 -2.12 1.18 3.03
CA ILE A 51 -2.55 0.23 1.99
C ILE A 51 -3.82 0.69 1.26
N GLU A 52 -4.66 1.52 1.88
CA GLU A 52 -5.87 2.03 1.24
C GLU A 52 -5.55 2.92 0.03
N TYR A 53 -4.37 3.54 -0.02
CA TYR A 53 -3.90 4.22 -1.23
C TYR A 53 -3.68 3.23 -2.40
N TRP A 54 -3.15 2.03 -2.13
CA TRP A 54 -3.08 0.97 -3.13
C TRP A 54 -4.47 0.60 -3.66
N PHE A 55 -5.46 0.46 -2.77
CA PHE A 55 -6.84 0.17 -3.19
C PHE A 55 -7.42 1.30 -4.04
N LEU A 56 -7.14 2.56 -3.71
CA LEU A 56 -7.60 3.73 -4.48
C LEU A 56 -7.09 3.70 -5.92
N LEU A 57 -5.85 3.28 -6.14
CA LEU A 57 -5.26 3.21 -7.48
C LEU A 57 -5.97 2.23 -8.42
N HIS A 58 -6.81 1.32 -7.92
CA HIS A 58 -7.65 0.46 -8.75
C HIS A 58 -8.76 1.25 -9.47
N PHE A 59 -9.14 2.41 -8.95
CA PHE A 59 -10.24 3.23 -9.47
C PHE A 59 -9.77 4.52 -10.13
N GLU A 60 -8.83 5.21 -9.54
CA GLU A 60 -8.34 6.49 -10.04
C GLU A 60 -6.82 6.61 -9.96
N ASN A 61 -6.26 7.49 -10.80
CA ASN A 61 -4.85 7.86 -10.70
C ASN A 61 -4.69 9.07 -9.78
N HIS A 62 -4.38 8.82 -8.51
CA HIS A 62 -4.19 9.85 -7.51
C HIS A 62 -2.68 10.13 -7.32
N THR A 63 -2.25 11.37 -7.52
CA THR A 63 -0.84 11.79 -7.45
C THR A 63 -0.56 12.82 -6.36
N ASN A 64 -1.59 13.32 -5.67
CA ASN A 64 -1.42 14.27 -4.57
C ASN A 64 -1.07 13.55 -3.27
N LEU A 65 -0.47 14.29 -2.34
CA LEU A 65 -0.22 13.77 -0.99
C LEU A 65 -1.53 13.59 -0.22
N ILE A 66 -1.76 12.37 0.21
CA ILE A 66 -2.79 12.03 1.20
C ILE A 66 -2.08 11.89 2.55
N LYS A 67 -2.49 12.66 3.55
CA LYS A 67 -1.72 12.80 4.80
C LYS A 67 -1.78 11.58 5.72
N ASP A 68 -2.93 10.90 5.74
CA ASP A 68 -3.18 9.82 6.69
C ASP A 68 -4.18 8.79 6.13
N ASN A 69 -4.30 7.66 6.84
CA ASN A 69 -5.24 6.59 6.51
C ASN A 69 -6.70 7.06 6.43
N GLY A 70 -7.14 7.92 7.33
CA GLY A 70 -8.53 8.42 7.35
C GLY A 70 -8.90 9.15 6.06
N ASN A 71 -7.99 9.98 5.56
CA ASN A 71 -8.15 10.66 4.27
C ASN A 71 -8.12 9.67 3.10
N ALA A 72 -7.21 8.67 3.11
CA ALA A 72 -7.16 7.64 2.08
C ALA A 72 -8.47 6.85 2.00
N VAL A 73 -9.02 6.44 3.15
CA VAL A 73 -10.34 5.79 3.22
C VAL A 73 -11.45 6.71 2.71
N GLY A 74 -11.36 8.03 2.98
CA GLY A 74 -12.31 9.03 2.48
C GLY A 74 -12.36 9.08 0.96
N PHE A 75 -11.22 9.08 0.28
CA PHE A 75 -11.14 9.01 -1.19
C PHE A 75 -11.64 7.67 -1.74
N LEU A 76 -11.38 6.57 -1.04
CA LEU A 76 -11.78 5.23 -1.45
C LEU A 76 -13.29 4.95 -1.27
N ALA A 77 -13.92 5.56 -0.26
CA ALA A 77 -15.30 5.28 0.13
C ALA A 77 -16.33 5.37 -1.02
N PRO A 78 -16.31 6.37 -1.92
CA PRO A 78 -17.25 6.45 -3.02
C PRO A 78 -17.26 5.22 -3.93
N TYR A 79 -16.15 4.51 -4.02
CA TYR A 79 -15.98 3.36 -4.91
C TYR A 79 -16.39 2.03 -4.29
N ILE A 80 -16.12 1.83 -2.99
CA ILE A 80 -16.27 0.50 -2.40
C ILE A 80 -17.23 0.42 -1.22
N LYS A 81 -17.69 1.53 -0.66
CA LYS A 81 -18.57 1.49 0.54
C LYS A 81 -19.84 0.68 0.28
N SER A 82 -20.42 0.77 -0.92
CA SER A 82 -21.63 0.03 -1.30
C SER A 82 -21.44 -1.50 -1.39
N TRP A 83 -20.20 -1.99 -1.44
CA TRP A 83 -19.90 -3.42 -1.42
C TRP A 83 -20.15 -4.08 -0.06
N PHE A 84 -20.31 -3.26 0.98
CA PHE A 84 -20.47 -3.71 2.35
C PHE A 84 -21.86 -3.36 2.87
N THR A 85 -22.57 -4.36 3.40
CA THR A 85 -23.93 -4.21 3.97
C THR A 85 -23.93 -3.66 5.40
N SER A 86 -22.81 -3.13 5.89
CA SER A 86 -22.63 -2.65 7.24
C SER A 86 -22.87 -1.15 7.36
N GLU A 87 -23.56 -0.71 8.41
CA GLU A 87 -23.73 0.71 8.76
C GLU A 87 -22.45 1.33 9.35
N LYS A 88 -21.47 0.50 9.73
CA LYS A 88 -20.20 0.97 10.27
C LYS A 88 -19.44 1.82 9.25
N LYS A 89 -18.59 2.73 9.75
CA LYS A 89 -17.65 3.47 8.90
C LYS A 89 -16.73 2.52 8.14
N LEU A 90 -16.42 2.83 6.89
CA LEU A 90 -15.59 1.99 6.02
C LEU A 90 -14.22 1.65 6.66
N SER A 91 -13.59 2.62 7.35
CA SER A 91 -12.33 2.39 8.06
C SER A 91 -12.40 1.30 9.14
N LYS A 92 -13.57 1.14 9.80
CA LYS A 92 -13.78 0.05 10.76
C LYS A 92 -14.10 -1.28 10.09
N ILE A 93 -14.77 -1.23 8.95
CA ILE A 93 -15.08 -2.44 8.16
C ILE A 93 -13.78 -3.05 7.65
N LEU A 94 -12.92 -2.27 7.00
CA LEU A 94 -11.66 -2.74 6.42
C LEU A 94 -10.67 -3.31 7.46
N LYS A 95 -10.80 -2.92 8.73
CA LYS A 95 -9.99 -3.44 9.84
C LYS A 95 -10.64 -4.62 10.57
N SER A 96 -11.84 -5.04 10.20
CA SER A 96 -12.53 -6.13 10.90
C SER A 96 -12.10 -7.49 10.33
N GLU A 97 -11.88 -8.46 11.23
CA GLU A 97 -11.47 -9.81 10.87
C GLU A 97 -12.38 -10.46 9.82
N LYS A 98 -13.70 -10.26 9.96
CA LYS A 98 -14.69 -10.77 9.01
C LYS A 98 -14.44 -10.36 7.56
N TYR A 99 -13.96 -9.14 7.32
CA TYR A 99 -13.72 -8.62 5.98
C TYR A 99 -12.29 -8.83 5.51
N ILE A 100 -11.31 -8.83 6.41
CA ILE A 100 -9.92 -9.20 6.09
C ILE A 100 -9.85 -10.63 5.58
N GLN A 101 -10.61 -11.56 6.18
CA GLN A 101 -10.67 -12.96 5.75
C GLN A 101 -11.58 -13.20 4.54
N SER A 102 -12.42 -12.24 4.17
CA SER A 102 -13.31 -12.37 3.02
C SER A 102 -12.61 -12.04 1.71
N SER A 103 -12.58 -12.99 0.79
CA SER A 103 -12.03 -12.77 -0.56
C SER A 103 -12.99 -12.06 -1.52
N HIS A 104 -14.26 -11.87 -1.11
CA HIS A 104 -15.29 -11.35 -2.03
C HIS A 104 -14.98 -9.95 -2.53
N TRP A 105 -14.76 -9.00 -1.62
CA TRP A 105 -14.44 -7.62 -2.00
C TRP A 105 -13.10 -7.48 -2.71
N VAL A 106 -12.13 -8.36 -2.42
CA VAL A 106 -10.83 -8.39 -3.11
C VAL A 106 -11.01 -8.83 -4.56
N LYS A 107 -11.89 -9.79 -4.84
CA LYS A 107 -12.22 -10.19 -6.21
C LYS A 107 -12.83 -9.03 -6.99
N GLU A 108 -13.78 -8.30 -6.39
CA GLU A 108 -14.38 -7.10 -7.00
C GLU A 108 -13.35 -5.99 -7.23
N LEU A 109 -12.44 -5.78 -6.27
CA LEU A 109 -11.37 -4.81 -6.38
C LEU A 109 -10.45 -5.11 -7.58
N CYS A 110 -10.14 -6.38 -7.82
CA CYS A 110 -9.22 -6.82 -8.87
C CYS A 110 -9.91 -7.08 -10.23
N ALA A 111 -11.24 -7.05 -10.28
CA ALA A 111 -12.00 -7.35 -11.49
C ALA A 111 -11.81 -6.30 -12.61
N ASP A 112 -12.17 -6.67 -13.84
CA ASP A 112 -12.28 -5.76 -14.99
C ASP A 112 -10.99 -4.97 -15.30
N GLY A 113 -9.84 -5.59 -15.09
CA GLY A 113 -8.55 -4.96 -15.36
C GLY A 113 -8.08 -3.92 -14.33
N LYS A 114 -8.83 -3.72 -13.25
CA LYS A 114 -8.48 -2.74 -12.21
C LYS A 114 -7.13 -3.02 -11.56
N LEU A 115 -6.80 -4.29 -11.31
CA LEU A 115 -5.48 -4.67 -10.78
C LEU A 115 -4.35 -4.21 -11.71
N GLN A 116 -4.47 -4.42 -13.01
CA GLN A 116 -3.45 -4.01 -13.98
C GLN A 116 -3.31 -2.48 -14.01
N LEU A 117 -4.42 -1.77 -13.92
CA LEU A 117 -4.40 -0.30 -13.81
C LEU A 117 -3.69 0.17 -12.54
N ALA A 118 -3.96 -0.48 -11.40
CA ALA A 118 -3.30 -0.14 -10.13
C ALA A 118 -1.77 -0.36 -10.20
N ILE A 119 -1.33 -1.49 -10.76
CA ILE A 119 0.09 -1.79 -10.98
C ILE A 119 0.75 -0.71 -11.82
N GLN A 120 0.17 -0.38 -12.98
CA GLN A 120 0.70 0.62 -13.90
C GLN A 120 0.74 2.03 -13.27
N ARG A 121 -0.32 2.43 -12.57
CA ARG A 121 -0.41 3.73 -11.89
C ARG A 121 0.63 3.85 -10.78
N ALA A 122 0.74 2.83 -9.92
CA ALA A 122 1.71 2.83 -8.83
C ALA A 122 3.14 2.97 -9.33
N GLU A 123 3.53 2.17 -10.30
CA GLU A 123 4.87 2.20 -10.89
C GLU A 123 5.16 3.53 -11.59
N LYS A 124 4.24 4.00 -12.43
CA LYS A 124 4.39 5.27 -13.13
C LYS A 124 4.52 6.45 -12.17
N ASN A 125 3.69 6.49 -11.12
CA ASN A 125 3.70 7.56 -10.14
C ASN A 125 5.02 7.60 -9.35
N ILE A 126 5.51 6.44 -8.91
CA ILE A 126 6.79 6.35 -8.21
C ILE A 126 7.95 6.77 -9.11
N ASN A 127 8.02 6.25 -10.33
CA ASN A 127 9.10 6.58 -11.25
C ASN A 127 9.13 8.08 -11.58
N ALA A 128 7.96 8.70 -11.77
CA ALA A 128 7.84 10.13 -11.98
C ALA A 128 8.28 10.92 -10.75
N ALA A 129 7.86 10.49 -9.54
CA ALA A 129 8.22 11.15 -8.29
C ALA A 129 9.73 11.11 -8.02
N ILE A 130 10.37 9.95 -8.21
CA ILE A 130 11.82 9.79 -8.04
C ILE A 130 12.56 10.68 -9.05
N LYS A 131 12.16 10.65 -10.32
CA LYS A 131 12.77 11.47 -11.37
C LYS A 131 12.71 12.97 -11.08
N ASN A 132 11.62 13.41 -10.47
CA ASN A 132 11.38 14.82 -10.16
C ASN A 132 11.83 15.23 -8.75
N GLY A 133 12.38 14.31 -7.94
CA GLY A 133 12.76 14.56 -6.55
C GLY A 133 11.56 14.90 -5.65
N ASN A 134 10.38 14.36 -5.94
CA ASN A 134 9.11 14.75 -5.30
C ASN A 134 8.45 13.64 -4.48
N LEU A 135 9.19 12.59 -4.14
CA LEU A 135 8.61 11.44 -3.43
C LEU A 135 8.03 11.81 -2.06
N ASP A 136 8.65 12.77 -1.36
CA ASP A 136 8.19 13.23 -0.04
C ASP A 136 6.91 14.08 -0.08
N ASN A 137 6.50 14.54 -1.26
CA ASN A 137 5.37 15.45 -1.45
C ASN A 137 4.17 14.81 -2.15
N GLN A 138 4.15 13.48 -2.27
CA GLN A 138 3.03 12.76 -2.85
C GLN A 138 2.80 11.41 -2.18
N SER A 139 1.59 10.88 -2.34
CA SER A 139 1.30 9.49 -1.95
C SER A 139 1.90 8.51 -2.95
N TYR A 140 2.30 7.35 -2.45
CA TYR A 140 2.89 6.28 -3.25
C TYR A 140 2.67 4.91 -2.62
N THR A 141 2.89 3.85 -3.40
CA THR A 141 2.90 2.48 -2.89
C THR A 141 3.84 1.61 -3.70
N TYR A 142 4.58 0.76 -3.02
CA TYR A 142 5.45 -0.24 -3.65
C TYR A 142 4.80 -1.63 -3.74
N ILE A 143 3.53 -1.78 -3.39
CA ILE A 143 2.80 -3.06 -3.44
C ILE A 143 2.79 -3.66 -4.85
N TYR A 144 2.85 -2.84 -5.90
CA TYR A 144 2.92 -3.33 -7.28
C TYR A 144 4.09 -4.31 -7.52
N LYS A 145 5.15 -4.26 -6.70
CA LYS A 145 6.30 -5.17 -6.80
C LYS A 145 5.93 -6.63 -6.54
N LEU A 146 4.85 -6.90 -5.76
CA LEU A 146 4.37 -8.27 -5.54
C LEU A 146 3.87 -8.94 -6.83
N PHE A 147 3.54 -8.16 -7.85
CA PHE A 147 2.93 -8.62 -9.10
C PHE A 147 3.90 -8.56 -10.29
N LYS A 148 5.17 -8.25 -10.03
CA LYS A 148 6.25 -8.26 -11.02
C LYS A 148 7.19 -9.43 -10.77
N GLU A 149 7.45 -10.18 -11.84
CA GLU A 149 8.47 -11.22 -11.87
C GLU A 149 9.89 -10.62 -11.91
#